data_4b1be0e0c9421b37da3e3d4cf1fa521b
#
_entry.id   4b1be0e0c9421b37da3e3d4cf1fa521b
#
_cell.length_a   1.000
_cell.length_b   1.000
_cell.length_c   1.000
_cell.angle_alpha   90.00
_cell.angle_beta   90.00
_cell.angle_gamma   90.00
#
_symmetry.space_group_name_H-M   'P 1'
#
loop_
_entity.id
_entity.type
_entity.pdbx_description
1 polymer ?
#
loop_
_entity_poly.entity_id
_entity_poly.type
_entity_poly.pdbx_seq_one_letter_code
_entity_poly.pdbx_strand_id
1 'polypeptide(L)'
;MIVLNTNHGAITLELDFDKAPVSAANFLDYAKSGFYDGTIFHRVIDNFMIQGGGFEPGLNQKANGEPIKNEADNGLPNVIGSVAMARTSDPHSATSQFFINVGDNGFLNHSAPTPQGWGYAVFGRVTEGMEVVNKIKGCQTGSAGGHQDVPLEDIVIESVEVNEG
;
A
#
# COMPACT_ATOMS: atom_id res chain seq x y z
N MET A 1 -3.51 14.95 -4.52
CA MET A 1 -2.25 14.29 -4.17
C MET A 1 -2.20 13.94 -2.69
N ILE A 2 -1.56 12.85 -2.36
CA ILE A 2 -1.39 12.39 -0.99
C ILE A 2 0.10 12.37 -0.68
N VAL A 3 0.51 12.97 0.45
CA VAL A 3 1.90 12.93 0.90
C VAL A 3 1.98 12.08 2.16
N LEU A 4 2.73 10.98 2.10
CA LEU A 4 3.03 10.14 3.25
C LEU A 4 4.34 10.66 3.87
N ASN A 5 4.25 11.28 5.04
CA ASN A 5 5.44 11.77 5.75
C ASN A 5 5.95 10.64 6.66
N THR A 6 6.98 9.94 6.19
CA THR A 6 7.58 8.84 6.95
C THR A 6 8.81 9.32 7.71
N ASN A 7 9.25 8.51 8.68
CA ASN A 7 10.52 8.76 9.37
C ASN A 7 11.77 8.57 8.48
N HIS A 8 11.57 8.21 7.22
CA HIS A 8 12.63 8.13 6.20
C HIS A 8 12.52 9.23 5.14
N GLY A 9 11.45 10.01 5.15
CA GLY A 9 11.18 11.08 4.19
C GLY A 9 9.76 11.03 3.65
N ALA A 10 9.45 11.97 2.77
CA ALA A 10 8.12 12.11 2.18
C ALA A 10 7.97 11.28 0.89
N ILE A 11 6.82 10.65 0.74
CA ILE A 11 6.43 9.91 -0.47
C ILE A 11 5.13 10.51 -0.97
N THR A 12 5.12 11.04 -2.19
CA THR A 12 3.93 11.66 -2.79
C THR A 12 3.25 10.70 -3.75
N LEU A 13 1.95 10.52 -3.58
CA LEU A 13 1.12 9.64 -4.39
C LEU A 13 0.09 10.44 -5.17
N GLU A 14 -0.18 10.01 -6.40
CA GLU A 14 -1.31 10.46 -7.20
C GLU A 14 -2.31 9.31 -7.30
N LEU A 15 -3.56 9.55 -6.92
CA LEU A 15 -4.63 8.55 -6.96
C LEU A 15 -5.34 8.61 -8.30
N ASP A 16 -5.73 7.44 -8.83
CA ASP A 16 -6.43 7.31 -10.10
C ASP A 16 -7.93 7.08 -9.86
N PHE A 17 -8.68 8.17 -9.77
CA PHE A 17 -10.13 8.12 -9.55
C PHE A 17 -10.91 7.69 -10.79
N ASP A 18 -10.30 7.78 -11.98
CA ASP A 18 -10.96 7.40 -13.22
C ASP A 18 -11.03 5.88 -13.38
N LYS A 19 -9.93 5.18 -13.13
CA LYS A 19 -9.83 3.74 -13.32
C LYS A 19 -10.03 2.93 -12.05
N ALA A 20 -9.82 3.54 -10.89
CA ALA A 20 -9.98 2.87 -9.59
C ALA A 20 -10.77 3.75 -8.62
N PRO A 21 -12.01 4.12 -8.97
CA PRO A 21 -12.79 5.08 -8.17
C PRO A 21 -13.06 4.60 -6.75
N VAL A 22 -13.37 3.33 -6.56
CA VAL A 22 -13.67 2.78 -5.22
C VAL A 22 -12.40 2.67 -4.39
N SER A 23 -11.32 2.13 -4.95
CA SER A 23 -10.06 1.97 -4.23
C SER A 23 -9.43 3.32 -3.89
N ALA A 24 -9.43 4.27 -4.84
CA ALA A 24 -8.89 5.60 -4.62
C ALA A 24 -9.69 6.36 -3.55
N ALA A 25 -11.01 6.32 -3.60
CA ALA A 25 -11.86 6.96 -2.59
C ALA A 25 -11.68 6.33 -1.21
N ASN A 26 -11.57 5.01 -1.15
CA ASN A 26 -11.34 4.28 0.09
C ASN A 26 -10.01 4.70 0.74
N PHE A 27 -8.94 4.76 -0.03
CA PHE A 27 -7.63 5.20 0.47
C PHE A 27 -7.70 6.65 0.94
N LEU A 28 -8.33 7.52 0.16
CA LEU A 28 -8.49 8.94 0.49
C LEU A 28 -9.25 9.12 1.82
N ASP A 29 -10.32 8.35 2.03
CA ASP A 29 -11.12 8.43 3.27
C ASP A 29 -10.28 8.02 4.49
N TYR A 30 -9.49 6.96 4.39
CA TYR A 30 -8.57 6.59 5.47
C TYR A 30 -7.52 7.67 5.72
N ALA A 31 -6.98 8.25 4.65
CA ALA A 31 -5.98 9.33 4.76
C ALA A 31 -6.56 10.57 5.46
N LYS A 32 -7.77 10.99 5.07
CA LYS A 32 -8.44 12.15 5.66
C LYS A 32 -8.81 11.95 7.12
N SER A 33 -9.14 10.71 7.51
CA SER A 33 -9.55 10.40 8.88
C SER A 33 -8.38 10.32 9.86
N GLY A 34 -7.13 10.40 9.38
CA GLY A 34 -5.94 10.21 10.20
C GLY A 34 -5.62 8.76 10.51
N PHE A 35 -6.28 7.81 9.84
CA PHE A 35 -6.10 6.38 10.10
C PHE A 35 -4.66 5.94 9.89
N TYR A 36 -3.99 6.45 8.84
CA TYR A 36 -2.63 6.05 8.52
C TYR A 36 -1.56 6.69 9.41
N ASP A 37 -1.92 7.74 10.16
CA ASP A 37 -0.97 8.40 11.06
C ASP A 37 -0.52 7.42 12.15
N GLY A 38 0.79 7.23 12.28
CA GLY A 38 1.37 6.30 13.24
C GLY A 38 1.39 4.83 12.80
N THR A 39 0.93 4.52 11.59
CA THR A 39 1.04 3.14 11.05
C THR A 39 2.43 2.91 10.47
N ILE A 40 2.80 1.64 10.32
CA ILE A 40 4.13 1.24 9.84
C ILE A 40 4.04 0.50 8.52
N PHE A 41 5.15 0.50 7.78
CA PHE A 41 5.38 -0.47 6.72
C PHE A 41 5.86 -1.76 7.39
N HIS A 42 4.95 -2.69 7.60
CA HIS A 42 5.21 -3.90 8.39
C HIS A 42 5.75 -5.06 7.56
N ARG A 43 5.79 -4.92 6.24
CA ARG A 43 6.30 -5.95 5.34
C ARG A 43 7.08 -5.28 4.20
N VAL A 44 8.36 -5.60 4.11
CA VAL A 44 9.26 -5.04 3.09
C VAL A 44 10.04 -6.17 2.44
N ILE A 45 9.89 -6.32 1.13
CA ILE A 45 10.64 -7.31 0.34
C ILE A 45 11.29 -6.58 -0.82
N ASP A 46 12.63 -6.49 -0.81
CA ASP A 46 13.38 -5.86 -1.88
C ASP A 46 13.08 -6.54 -3.23
N ASN A 47 13.03 -5.76 -4.29
CA ASN A 47 12.67 -6.20 -5.64
C ASN A 47 11.22 -6.66 -5.81
N PHE A 48 10.38 -6.49 -4.78
CA PHE A 48 8.97 -6.88 -4.81
C PHE A 48 8.08 -5.71 -4.40
N MET A 49 7.92 -5.47 -3.09
CA MET A 49 7.02 -4.41 -2.63
C MET A 49 7.34 -3.98 -1.20
N ILE A 50 6.80 -2.81 -0.80
CA ILE A 50 6.71 -2.39 0.60
C ILE A 50 5.24 -2.23 0.94
N GLN A 51 4.79 -2.82 2.05
CA GLN A 51 3.39 -2.90 2.44
C GLN A 51 3.17 -2.29 3.81
N GLY A 52 2.11 -1.51 3.94
CA GLY A 52 1.75 -0.86 5.19
C GLY A 52 0.29 -0.45 5.25
N GLY A 53 -0.04 0.37 6.25
CA GLY A 53 -1.37 0.96 6.38
C GLY A 53 -2.35 0.16 7.23
N GLY A 54 -1.88 -0.83 8.00
CA GLY A 54 -2.79 -1.64 8.82
C GLY A 54 -2.29 -1.92 10.23
N PHE A 55 -1.02 -1.68 10.51
CA PHE A 55 -0.41 -2.02 11.81
C PHE A 55 0.28 -0.80 12.42
N GLU A 56 0.23 -0.73 13.75
CA GLU A 56 0.98 0.22 14.54
C GLU A 56 2.28 -0.42 15.02
N PRO A 57 3.26 0.36 15.54
CA PRO A 57 4.48 -0.22 16.11
C PRO A 57 4.14 -1.31 17.14
N GLY A 58 4.91 -2.39 17.12
CA GLY A 58 4.62 -3.59 17.91
C GLY A 58 3.69 -4.56 17.22
N LEU A 59 3.34 -4.31 15.93
CA LEU A 59 2.47 -5.15 15.11
C LEU A 59 1.05 -5.27 15.67
N ASN A 60 0.54 -4.19 16.26
CA ASN A 60 -0.84 -4.10 16.70
C ASN A 60 -1.70 -3.65 15.52
N GLN A 61 -2.61 -4.53 15.09
CA GLN A 61 -3.49 -4.21 13.95
C GLN A 61 -4.55 -3.19 14.34
N LYS A 62 -4.70 -2.15 13.52
CA LYS A 62 -5.78 -1.16 13.68
C LYS A 62 -7.09 -1.74 13.16
N ALA A 63 -8.19 -1.37 13.79
CA ALA A 63 -9.51 -1.79 13.34
C ALA A 63 -9.85 -1.11 12.00
N ASN A 64 -10.19 -1.92 11.01
CA ASN A 64 -10.53 -1.48 9.65
C ASN A 64 -12.03 -1.22 9.50
N GLY A 65 -12.38 -0.50 8.42
CA GLY A 65 -13.76 -0.38 7.97
C GLY A 65 -14.18 -1.57 7.11
N GLU A 66 -15.19 -1.35 6.26
CA GLU A 66 -15.74 -2.40 5.40
C GLU A 66 -14.81 -2.72 4.23
N PRO A 67 -14.77 -3.99 3.78
CA PRO A 67 -14.04 -4.36 2.57
C PRO A 67 -14.63 -3.71 1.33
N ILE A 68 -13.78 -3.51 0.32
CA ILE A 68 -14.19 -2.94 -0.96
C ILE A 68 -14.05 -3.97 -2.08
N LYS A 69 -14.76 -3.71 -3.19
CA LYS A 69 -14.65 -4.52 -4.39
C LYS A 69 -13.27 -4.39 -5.01
N ASN A 70 -12.73 -5.49 -5.49
CA ASN A 70 -11.45 -5.51 -6.22
C ASN A 70 -11.64 -4.89 -7.60
N GLU A 71 -10.84 -3.88 -7.92
CA GLU A 71 -10.86 -3.17 -9.20
C GLU A 71 -9.66 -3.52 -10.08
N ALA A 72 -9.00 -4.64 -9.83
CA ALA A 72 -7.78 -5.01 -10.57
C ALA A 72 -8.03 -5.27 -12.07
N ASP A 73 -9.28 -5.44 -12.46
CA ASP A 73 -9.70 -5.58 -13.86
C ASP A 73 -9.73 -4.23 -14.63
N ASN A 74 -9.19 -3.17 -14.04
CA ASN A 74 -9.18 -1.82 -14.60
C ASN A 74 -8.06 -1.59 -15.64
N GLY A 75 -7.20 -2.58 -15.87
CA GLY A 75 -6.10 -2.47 -16.83
C GLY A 75 -4.85 -1.78 -16.32
N LEU A 76 -4.81 -1.34 -15.07
CA LEU A 76 -3.61 -0.73 -14.50
C LEU A 76 -2.63 -1.82 -14.06
N PRO A 77 -1.36 -1.79 -14.53
CA PRO A 77 -0.39 -2.83 -14.21
C PRO A 77 0.31 -2.59 -12.88
N ASN A 78 0.75 -3.68 -12.24
CA ASN A 78 1.62 -3.63 -11.07
C ASN A 78 3.07 -3.48 -11.53
N VAL A 79 3.49 -2.24 -11.77
CA VAL A 79 4.85 -1.89 -12.17
C VAL A 79 5.54 -1.09 -11.08
N ILE A 80 6.86 -0.88 -11.20
CA ILE A 80 7.61 -0.07 -10.22
C ILE A 80 6.94 1.28 -10.04
N GLY A 81 6.69 1.64 -8.78
CA GLY A 81 6.08 2.92 -8.40
C GLY A 81 4.56 2.90 -8.37
N SER A 82 3.90 1.84 -8.82
CA SER A 82 2.45 1.73 -8.69
C SER A 82 2.06 1.39 -7.26
N VAL A 83 0.88 1.87 -6.83
CA VAL A 83 0.34 1.65 -5.50
C VAL A 83 -0.93 0.82 -5.64
N ALA A 84 -1.00 -0.29 -4.91
CA ALA A 84 -2.10 -1.23 -5.01
C ALA A 84 -2.65 -1.61 -3.63
N MET A 85 -3.89 -2.11 -3.61
CA MET A 85 -4.53 -2.57 -2.38
C MET A 85 -4.06 -3.97 -2.02
N ALA A 86 -3.57 -4.13 -0.79
CA ALA A 86 -3.34 -5.45 -0.22
C ALA A 86 -4.66 -6.08 0.19
N ARG A 87 -4.74 -7.42 0.17
CA ARG A 87 -5.95 -8.17 0.50
C ARG A 87 -5.61 -9.54 1.02
N THR A 88 -6.60 -10.24 1.54
CA THR A 88 -6.47 -11.66 1.89
C THR A 88 -6.68 -12.52 0.64
N SER A 89 -6.84 -13.83 0.80
CA SER A 89 -7.14 -14.75 -0.31
C SER A 89 -8.52 -14.49 -0.94
N ASP A 90 -9.43 -13.82 -0.22
CA ASP A 90 -10.68 -13.34 -0.81
C ASP A 90 -10.40 -12.13 -1.70
N PRO A 91 -10.74 -12.19 -3.00
CA PRO A 91 -10.46 -11.07 -3.91
C PRO A 91 -11.07 -9.74 -3.51
N HIS A 92 -12.20 -9.77 -2.81
CA HIS A 92 -12.95 -8.58 -2.40
C HIS A 92 -12.85 -8.32 -0.90
N SER A 93 -11.64 -8.44 -0.34
CA SER A 93 -11.40 -8.30 1.10
C SER A 93 -10.51 -7.10 1.47
N ALA A 94 -10.11 -6.28 0.50
CA ALA A 94 -9.24 -5.13 0.76
C ALA A 94 -9.94 -4.11 1.67
N THR A 95 -9.18 -3.57 2.63
CA THR A 95 -9.66 -2.52 3.55
C THR A 95 -8.69 -1.35 3.56
N SER A 96 -7.73 -1.30 4.49
CA SER A 96 -6.81 -0.17 4.64
C SER A 96 -5.41 -0.43 4.14
N GLN A 97 -4.95 -1.67 4.12
CA GLN A 97 -3.56 -1.99 3.77
C GLN A 97 -3.30 -1.80 2.29
N PHE A 98 -2.15 -1.26 1.98
CA PHE A 98 -1.71 -1.02 0.62
C PHE A 98 -0.23 -1.39 0.48
N PHE A 99 0.23 -1.53 -0.76
CA PHE A 99 1.65 -1.72 -1.01
C PHE A 99 2.10 -0.87 -2.19
N ILE A 100 3.38 -0.53 -2.18
CA ILE A 100 4.04 0.17 -3.29
C ILE A 100 4.96 -0.84 -3.96
N ASN A 101 4.77 -1.03 -5.26
CA ASN A 101 5.61 -1.96 -6.03
C ASN A 101 7.01 -1.38 -6.21
N VAL A 102 8.02 -2.17 -5.86
CA VAL A 102 9.45 -1.82 -6.07
C VAL A 102 10.09 -2.73 -7.12
N GLY A 103 9.30 -3.52 -7.80
CA GLY A 103 9.65 -4.35 -8.95
C GLY A 103 8.49 -4.37 -9.92
N ASP A 104 8.73 -4.86 -11.14
CA ASP A 104 7.65 -5.07 -12.12
C ASP A 104 6.99 -6.41 -11.82
N ASN A 105 5.85 -6.33 -11.13
CA ASN A 105 5.15 -7.50 -10.57
C ASN A 105 3.92 -7.86 -11.41
N GLY A 106 4.15 -8.16 -12.70
CA GLY A 106 3.06 -8.49 -13.63
C GLY A 106 2.22 -9.68 -13.18
N PHE A 107 2.77 -10.58 -12.38
CA PHE A 107 2.03 -11.71 -11.83
C PHE A 107 0.95 -11.28 -10.82
N LEU A 108 0.95 -10.04 -10.36
CA LEU A 108 -0.09 -9.48 -9.49
C LEU A 108 -1.24 -8.84 -10.27
N ASN A 109 -1.14 -8.78 -11.60
CA ASN A 109 -2.19 -8.20 -12.43
C ASN A 109 -3.39 -9.15 -12.53
N HIS A 110 -4.56 -8.56 -12.78
CA HIS A 110 -5.77 -9.36 -13.03
C HIS A 110 -5.60 -10.22 -14.28
N SER A 111 -5.86 -11.52 -14.16
CA SER A 111 -5.80 -12.46 -15.28
C SER A 111 -7.12 -13.19 -15.49
N ALA A 112 -7.92 -13.36 -14.45
CA ALA A 112 -9.21 -14.04 -14.51
C ALA A 112 -10.04 -13.67 -13.25
N PRO A 113 -11.38 -13.75 -13.32
CA PRO A 113 -12.24 -13.47 -12.15
C PRO A 113 -12.31 -14.68 -11.21
N THR A 114 -11.16 -15.16 -10.75
CA THR A 114 -11.01 -16.29 -9.83
C THR A 114 -10.17 -15.84 -8.64
N PRO A 115 -10.20 -16.54 -7.48
CA PRO A 115 -9.40 -16.14 -6.32
C PRO A 115 -7.91 -15.99 -6.62
N GLN A 116 -7.35 -16.83 -7.46
CA GLN A 116 -5.93 -16.76 -7.85
C GLN A 116 -5.67 -15.77 -8.98
N GLY A 117 -6.67 -15.49 -9.82
CA GLY A 117 -6.50 -14.69 -11.02
C GLY A 117 -6.95 -13.23 -10.90
N TRP A 118 -7.69 -12.87 -9.86
CA TRP A 118 -8.20 -11.50 -9.69
C TRP A 118 -7.10 -10.45 -9.63
N GLY A 119 -5.97 -10.78 -9.00
CA GLY A 119 -4.85 -9.87 -8.84
C GLY A 119 -5.09 -8.82 -7.76
N TYR A 120 -4.32 -7.76 -7.84
CA TYR A 120 -4.31 -6.68 -6.84
C TYR A 120 -4.59 -5.35 -7.54
N ALA A 121 -5.57 -4.61 -7.04
CA ALA A 121 -6.06 -3.40 -7.69
C ALA A 121 -5.06 -2.25 -7.52
N VAL A 122 -4.47 -1.82 -8.64
CA VAL A 122 -3.67 -0.59 -8.68
C VAL A 122 -4.61 0.60 -8.69
N PHE A 123 -4.39 1.55 -7.79
CA PHE A 123 -5.24 2.73 -7.66
C PHE A 123 -4.48 4.05 -7.65
N GLY A 124 -3.16 4.00 -7.81
CA GLY A 124 -2.33 5.20 -7.80
C GLY A 124 -0.88 4.89 -8.14
N ARG A 125 -0.06 5.91 -8.06
CA ARG A 125 1.38 5.81 -8.33
C ARG A 125 2.16 6.81 -7.49
N VAL A 126 3.43 6.51 -7.28
CA VAL A 126 4.36 7.45 -6.65
C VAL A 126 4.80 8.46 -7.69
N THR A 127 4.61 9.74 -7.41
CA THR A 127 5.03 10.84 -8.30
C THR A 127 6.30 11.52 -7.80
N GLU A 128 6.53 11.52 -6.49
CA GLU A 128 7.76 12.05 -5.87
C GLU A 128 8.13 11.18 -4.68
N GLY A 129 9.43 11.08 -4.38
CA GLY A 129 9.90 10.34 -3.22
C GLY A 129 10.25 8.88 -3.50
N MET A 130 10.46 8.48 -4.75
CA MET A 130 10.93 7.12 -5.04
C MET A 130 12.28 6.83 -4.37
N GLU A 131 13.13 7.84 -4.18
CA GLU A 131 14.38 7.67 -3.44
C GLU A 131 14.12 7.27 -1.98
N VAL A 132 13.02 7.72 -1.38
CA VAL A 132 12.58 7.30 -0.05
C VAL A 132 12.11 5.86 -0.08
N VAL A 133 11.28 5.51 -1.07
CA VAL A 133 10.81 4.13 -1.27
C VAL A 133 12.00 3.18 -1.45
N ASN A 134 12.99 3.57 -2.25
CA ASN A 134 14.20 2.77 -2.48
C ASN A 134 15.03 2.62 -1.21
N LYS A 135 15.07 3.64 -0.37
CA LYS A 135 15.72 3.56 0.94
C LYS A 135 15.01 2.57 1.86
N ILE A 136 13.68 2.60 1.88
CA ILE A 136 12.86 1.69 2.68
C ILE A 136 13.04 0.24 2.22
N LYS A 137 13.00 -0.02 0.91
CA LYS A 137 13.11 -1.40 0.39
C LYS A 137 14.44 -2.06 0.75
N GLY A 138 15.48 -1.27 0.97
CA GLY A 138 16.81 -1.76 1.33
C GLY A 138 17.01 -1.95 2.83
N CYS A 139 16.03 -1.70 3.68
CA CYS A 139 16.17 -1.85 5.12
C CYS A 139 16.34 -3.32 5.53
N GLN A 140 16.95 -3.53 6.71
CA GLN A 140 17.07 -4.87 7.26
C GLN A 140 15.73 -5.35 7.80
N THR A 141 15.40 -6.61 7.51
CA THR A 141 14.14 -7.22 7.92
C THR A 141 14.40 -8.51 8.69
N GLY A 142 13.38 -8.97 9.39
CA GLY A 142 13.41 -10.22 10.13
C GLY A 142 12.00 -10.70 10.43
N SER A 143 11.86 -11.72 11.29
CA SER A 143 10.57 -12.23 11.72
C SER A 143 10.18 -11.60 13.05
N ALA A 144 8.91 -11.20 13.19
CA ALA A 144 8.38 -10.65 14.42
C ALA A 144 6.87 -10.91 14.49
N GLY A 145 6.36 -11.28 15.67
CA GLY A 145 4.92 -11.44 15.91
C GLY A 145 4.23 -12.41 14.96
N GLY A 146 4.93 -13.43 14.44
CA GLY A 146 4.36 -14.37 13.46
C GLY A 146 4.41 -13.86 12.03
N HIS A 147 4.96 -12.68 11.78
CA HIS A 147 5.13 -12.10 10.46
C HIS A 147 6.58 -12.24 9.99
N GLN A 148 6.77 -12.39 8.68
CA GLN A 148 8.08 -12.40 8.03
C GLN A 148 8.32 -11.09 7.29
N ASP A 149 9.58 -10.80 6.97
CA ASP A 149 9.97 -9.61 6.21
C ASP A 149 9.55 -8.29 6.89
N VAL A 150 9.60 -8.28 8.22
CA VAL A 150 9.29 -7.10 9.03
C VAL A 150 10.56 -6.27 9.22
N PRO A 151 10.55 -4.96 8.92
CA PRO A 151 11.72 -4.11 9.19
C PRO A 151 12.15 -4.20 10.64
N LEU A 152 13.46 -4.32 10.88
CA LEU A 152 14.01 -4.41 12.23
C LEU A 152 13.82 -3.11 13.02
N GLU A 153 13.83 -1.98 12.31
CA GLU A 153 13.51 -0.67 12.86
C GLU A 153 12.20 -0.20 12.24
N ASP A 154 11.29 0.30 13.05
CA ASP A 154 9.97 0.72 12.57
C ASP A 154 10.08 1.80 11.51
N ILE A 155 9.41 1.57 10.38
CA ILE A 155 9.26 2.56 9.31
C ILE A 155 7.85 3.13 9.47
N VAL A 156 7.76 4.32 10.05
CA VAL A 156 6.50 4.90 10.50
C VAL A 156 6.01 5.96 9.52
N ILE A 157 4.73 5.88 9.17
CA ILE A 157 4.02 6.98 8.52
C ILE A 157 3.62 7.94 9.64
N GLU A 158 4.37 9.02 9.81
CA GLU A 158 4.16 9.92 10.94
C GLU A 158 2.92 10.78 10.76
N SER A 159 2.67 11.20 9.52
CA SER A 159 1.47 11.96 9.16
C SER A 159 1.18 11.80 7.69
N VAL A 160 -0.05 12.15 7.29
CA VAL A 160 -0.49 12.12 5.90
C VAL A 160 -1.10 13.46 5.55
N GLU A 161 -0.60 14.10 4.49
CA GLU A 161 -1.15 15.34 3.96
C GLU A 161 -2.02 15.02 2.75
N VAL A 162 -3.21 15.60 2.69
CA VAL A 162 -4.14 15.42 1.58
C VAL A 162 -4.28 16.76 0.87
N ASN A 163 -3.82 16.83 -0.37
CA ASN A 163 -3.89 18.03 -1.21
C ASN A 163 -4.88 17.76 -2.34
N GLU A 164 -6.08 18.28 -2.19
CA GLU A 164 -7.13 18.23 -3.21
C GLU A 164 -7.07 19.53 -4.00
N GLY A 165 -6.32 19.48 -5.12
CA GLY A 165 -6.13 20.71 -5.88
C GLY A 165 -6.63 20.62 -7.29
#